data_70de2879fbd7f0b0de5f1cc4d79bec8d
#
_entry.id   70de2879fbd7f0b0de5f1cc4d79bec8d
#
_cell.length_a   1.000
_cell.length_b   1.000
_cell.length_c   1.000
_cell.angle_alpha   90.00
_cell.angle_beta   90.00
_cell.angle_gamma   90.00
#
_symmetry.space_group_name_H-M   'P 1'
#
loop_
_entity.id
_entity.type
_entity.pdbx_description
1 polymer ?
#
loop_
_entity_poly.entity_id
_entity_poly.type
_entity_poly.pdbx_seq_one_letter_code
_entity_poly.pdbx_strand_id
1 'polypeptide(L)'
;MATTWFSAPAPVARRVRAYFAPVNRATAAPTVFDPAEQGAFSVDSPPAPWISLGWIQDFTRKSASKTAPVLSGIPAAALEQVRETLQAEVSLQFLSWTKLTMALATGSQHMNLLAPAVGAAGAADGALAATAVVVESGSTANFVSLAASDAAKFAPGSIIAIDADYVGQTGYVGSPVSGAYVRQPLTDVDYIRRITFNVALVSAVSSSGLTLAEPLPAGAPSAGSKLQALTGFVDREGGSFYQEWSALFVLQGSQGERIFFHYPRLQTMAGAEEATSPIGAKSSGSQARVLLKAQFMALPVIDPLDGERVLCYRSFLPAPNGIV
;
A
#
# COMPACT_ATOMS: atom_id res chain seq x y z
N MET A 1 22.81 4.39 40.85
CA MET A 1 23.22 4.63 39.46
C MET A 1 21.97 4.98 38.71
N ALA A 2 21.83 6.20 38.23
CA ALA A 2 20.68 6.58 37.40
C ALA A 2 20.85 5.87 36.06
N THR A 3 20.03 4.88 35.79
CA THR A 3 19.92 4.28 34.48
C THR A 3 19.32 5.33 33.54
N THR A 4 20.17 5.93 32.74
CA THR A 4 19.70 6.84 31.69
C THR A 4 18.97 6.02 30.63
N TRP A 5 17.69 6.21 30.49
CA TRP A 5 16.81 5.59 29.50
C TRP A 5 17.29 5.75 28.05
N PHE A 6 18.35 6.51 27.82
CA PHE A 6 18.80 6.96 26.51
C PHE A 6 20.19 6.46 26.10
N SER A 7 20.78 5.54 26.82
CA SER A 7 22.11 5.00 26.51
C SER A 7 22.09 3.58 25.94
N ALA A 8 21.07 3.24 25.17
CA ALA A 8 21.06 1.98 24.43
C ALA A 8 22.09 2.04 23.29
N PRO A 9 22.85 0.97 23.02
CA PRO A 9 23.68 0.89 21.84
C PRO A 9 22.81 1.04 20.59
N ALA A 10 23.40 1.54 19.50
CA ALA A 10 22.68 1.67 18.24
C ALA A 10 22.02 0.33 17.87
N PRO A 11 20.71 0.29 17.65
CA PRO A 11 20.00 -0.96 17.39
C PRO A 11 20.50 -1.59 16.11
N VAL A 12 20.77 -2.88 16.14
CA VAL A 12 21.11 -3.66 14.96
C VAL A 12 19.81 -4.14 14.33
N ALA A 13 19.36 -3.44 13.30
CA ALA A 13 18.16 -3.83 12.56
C ALA A 13 18.39 -5.17 11.85
N ARG A 14 17.59 -6.18 12.20
CA ARG A 14 17.60 -7.48 11.52
C ARG A 14 16.79 -7.44 10.24
N ARG A 15 15.64 -6.81 10.29
CA ARG A 15 14.66 -6.78 9.21
C ARG A 15 13.88 -5.48 9.22
N VAL A 16 13.45 -5.06 8.05
CA VAL A 16 12.56 -3.92 7.89
C VAL A 16 11.29 -4.38 7.19
N ARG A 17 10.14 -4.00 7.70
CA ARG A 17 8.85 -4.31 7.12
C ARG A 17 8.10 -3.02 6.81
N ALA A 18 7.39 -3.02 5.70
CA ALA A 18 6.62 -1.87 5.24
C ALA A 18 5.12 -2.15 5.35
N TYR A 19 4.37 -1.14 5.81
CA TYR A 19 2.92 -1.13 5.84
C TYR A 19 2.44 0.18 5.25
N PHE A 20 1.41 0.11 4.43
CA PHE A 20 0.81 1.28 3.82
C PHE A 20 -0.68 1.34 4.15
N ALA A 21 -1.18 2.55 4.29
CA ALA A 21 -2.60 2.81 4.55
C ALA A 21 -3.07 3.95 3.63
N PRO A 22 -4.36 3.97 3.27
CA PRO A 22 -4.87 5.00 2.37
C PRO A 22 -4.84 6.38 3.02
N VAL A 23 -4.63 7.40 2.18
CA VAL A 23 -4.87 8.81 2.49
C VAL A 23 -6.21 9.21 1.89
N ASN A 24 -7.02 9.95 2.63
CA ASN A 24 -8.25 10.51 2.09
C ASN A 24 -7.91 11.50 0.97
N ARG A 25 -8.27 11.20 -0.26
CA ARG A 25 -7.92 12.02 -1.42
C ARG A 25 -8.63 13.36 -1.46
N ALA A 26 -9.84 13.45 -0.90
CA ALA A 26 -10.62 14.68 -0.92
C ALA A 26 -10.11 15.71 0.11
N THR A 27 -9.69 15.25 1.27
CA THR A 27 -9.27 16.11 2.39
C THR A 27 -7.76 16.08 2.62
N ALA A 28 -7.02 15.22 1.91
CA ALA A 28 -5.61 14.90 2.14
C ALA A 28 -5.31 14.46 3.59
N ALA A 29 -6.33 13.92 4.28
CA ALA A 29 -6.19 13.44 5.65
C ALA A 29 -5.48 12.07 5.67
N PRO A 30 -4.35 11.93 6.37
CA PRO A 30 -3.61 10.69 6.46
C PRO A 30 -4.23 9.70 7.44
N THR A 31 -3.83 8.43 7.31
CA THR A 31 -3.98 7.47 8.39
C THR A 31 -2.85 7.69 9.39
N VAL A 32 -3.20 7.93 10.65
CA VAL A 32 -2.23 8.14 11.73
C VAL A 32 -1.97 6.83 12.46
N PHE A 33 -0.72 6.60 12.82
CA PHE A 33 -0.29 5.45 13.64
C PHE A 33 0.09 5.93 15.03
N ASP A 34 -0.59 5.41 16.06
CA ASP A 34 -0.22 5.66 17.45
C ASP A 34 0.64 4.49 17.98
N PRO A 35 1.93 4.70 18.22
CA PRO A 35 2.79 3.66 18.74
C PRO A 35 2.46 3.23 20.17
N ALA A 36 1.81 4.08 20.97
CA ALA A 36 1.43 3.77 22.34
C ALA A 36 0.27 2.76 22.39
N GLU A 37 -0.69 2.92 21.49
CA GLU A 37 -1.86 2.04 21.41
C GLU A 37 -1.62 0.82 20.50
N GLN A 38 -0.93 1.04 19.39
CA GLN A 38 -0.82 0.07 18.30
C GLN A 38 0.55 -0.58 18.17
N GLY A 39 1.57 -0.09 18.89
CA GLY A 39 2.98 -0.48 18.68
C GLY A 39 3.31 -1.95 18.95
N ALA A 40 2.46 -2.65 19.70
CA ALA A 40 2.64 -4.06 20.05
C ALA A 40 2.03 -5.05 19.05
N PHE A 41 1.53 -4.58 17.90
CA PHE A 41 0.86 -5.45 16.93
C PHE A 41 1.78 -6.56 16.38
N SER A 42 1.17 -7.69 15.98
CA SER A 42 1.89 -8.74 15.25
C SER A 42 2.31 -8.23 13.88
N VAL A 43 3.59 -8.41 13.51
CA VAL A 43 4.12 -7.96 12.21
C VAL A 43 3.39 -8.57 11.01
N ASP A 44 2.77 -9.74 11.19
CA ASP A 44 2.00 -10.41 10.14
C ASP A 44 0.53 -10.01 10.13
N SER A 45 0.06 -9.34 11.19
CA SER A 45 -1.33 -8.90 11.34
C SER A 45 -1.36 -7.44 11.84
N PRO A 46 -1.12 -6.47 10.95
CA PRO A 46 -1.18 -5.07 11.32
C PRO A 46 -2.62 -4.64 11.65
N PRO A 47 -2.79 -3.62 12.49
CA PRO A 47 -4.12 -3.07 12.75
C PRO A 47 -4.71 -2.47 11.46
N ALA A 48 -6.02 -2.57 11.29
CA ALA A 48 -6.69 -1.88 10.18
C ALA A 48 -6.51 -0.35 10.33
N PRO A 49 -6.35 0.39 9.24
CA PRO A 49 -6.39 0.02 7.83
C PRO A 49 -5.00 -0.27 7.20
N TRP A 50 -3.98 -0.58 7.99
CA TRP A 50 -2.62 -0.83 7.50
C TRP A 50 -2.54 -2.12 6.70
N ILE A 51 -1.97 -2.05 5.51
CA ILE A 51 -1.77 -3.17 4.59
C ILE A 51 -0.29 -3.56 4.63
N SER A 52 0.00 -4.82 4.94
CA SER A 52 1.38 -5.32 4.93
C SER A 52 1.89 -5.49 3.50
N LEU A 53 3.03 -4.88 3.19
CA LEU A 53 3.75 -5.07 1.93
C LEU A 53 4.89 -6.09 2.05
N GLY A 54 5.00 -6.73 3.20
CA GLY A 54 6.06 -7.69 3.48
C GLY A 54 7.38 -7.03 3.88
N TRP A 55 8.44 -7.83 3.76
CA TRP A 55 9.80 -7.40 4.07
C TRP A 55 10.38 -6.58 2.91
N ILE A 56 11.19 -5.59 3.28
CA ILE A 56 11.89 -4.73 2.33
C ILE A 56 13.40 -4.75 2.58
N GLN A 57 14.17 -4.40 1.58
CA GLN A 57 15.63 -4.22 1.63
C GLN A 57 16.01 -2.79 1.24
N ASP A 58 17.26 -2.45 1.49
CA ASP A 58 17.87 -1.18 1.08
C ASP A 58 17.06 0.06 1.53
N PHE A 59 16.40 -0.08 2.68
CA PHE A 59 15.63 1.03 3.25
C PHE A 59 16.57 2.19 3.60
N THR A 60 16.40 3.28 2.88
CA THR A 60 17.17 4.48 3.07
C THR A 60 16.23 5.68 3.24
N ARG A 61 16.58 6.51 4.18
CA ARG A 61 15.86 7.74 4.48
C ARG A 61 16.81 8.92 4.39
N LYS A 62 16.50 9.90 3.55
CA LYS A 62 17.25 11.12 3.42
C LYS A 62 16.34 12.30 3.72
N SER A 63 16.76 13.18 4.63
CA SER A 63 16.07 14.44 4.87
C SER A 63 17.05 15.60 4.66
N ALA A 64 16.55 16.66 4.04
CA ALA A 64 17.30 17.88 3.80
C ALA A 64 16.44 19.07 4.19
N SER A 65 17.10 20.09 4.72
CA SER A 65 16.49 21.40 4.94
C SER A 65 17.37 22.49 4.35
N LYS A 66 16.74 23.45 3.74
CA LYS A 66 17.41 24.69 3.31
C LYS A 66 17.13 25.75 4.35
N THR A 67 18.18 26.41 4.82
CA THR A 67 18.09 27.51 5.76
C THR A 67 18.56 28.80 5.09
N ALA A 68 17.93 29.91 5.45
CA ALA A 68 18.37 31.24 5.08
C ALA A 68 18.69 32.04 6.34
N PRO A 69 19.80 32.80 6.33
CA PRO A 69 20.14 33.69 7.43
C PRO A 69 19.26 34.95 7.41
N VAL A 70 18.75 35.31 8.58
CA VAL A 70 18.20 36.66 8.79
C VAL A 70 19.36 37.58 9.14
N LEU A 71 19.62 38.52 8.29
CA LEU A 71 20.73 39.48 8.46
C LEU A 71 20.25 40.73 9.18
N SER A 72 21.08 41.27 10.09
CA SER A 72 20.82 42.52 10.80
C SER A 72 22.12 43.27 11.04
N GLY A 73 22.03 44.62 11.13
CA GLY A 73 23.13 45.48 11.44
C GLY A 73 23.90 46.02 10.22
N ILE A 74 24.83 46.96 10.49
CA ILE A 74 25.79 47.54 9.51
C ILE A 74 27.21 47.49 10.13
N PRO A 75 28.08 46.59 9.68
CA PRO A 75 27.91 45.61 8.59
C PRO A 75 26.90 44.54 8.94
N ALA A 76 26.22 44.00 7.94
CA ALA A 76 25.18 42.97 8.11
C ALA A 76 25.80 41.70 8.64
N ALA A 77 25.27 41.17 9.77
CA ALA A 77 25.64 39.91 10.36
C ALA A 77 24.42 38.99 10.48
N ALA A 78 24.64 37.69 10.41
CA ALA A 78 23.57 36.72 10.60
C ALA A 78 23.12 36.72 12.08
N LEU A 79 21.87 37.11 12.32
CA LEU A 79 21.26 37.12 13.65
C LEU A 79 20.61 35.78 13.95
N GLU A 80 19.97 35.18 12.96
CA GLU A 80 19.17 33.97 13.09
C GLU A 80 19.18 33.20 11.75
N GLN A 81 18.88 31.90 11.80
CA GLN A 81 18.65 31.10 10.61
C GLN A 81 17.21 30.61 10.58
N VAL A 82 16.52 30.88 9.51
CA VAL A 82 15.15 30.41 9.27
C VAL A 82 15.19 29.26 8.29
N ARG A 83 14.42 28.23 8.58
CA ARG A 83 14.25 27.07 7.68
C ARG A 83 13.25 27.42 6.57
N GLU A 84 13.76 27.51 5.33
CA GLU A 84 12.94 27.80 4.15
C GLU A 84 12.20 26.58 3.63
N THR A 85 12.90 25.45 3.55
CA THR A 85 12.33 24.21 3.02
C THR A 85 12.71 23.01 3.88
N LEU A 86 11.83 22.05 3.93
CA LEU A 86 12.05 20.74 4.53
C LEU A 86 11.59 19.69 3.55
N GLN A 87 12.47 18.75 3.22
CA GLN A 87 12.21 17.64 2.31
C GLN A 87 12.67 16.34 2.95
N ALA A 88 11.95 15.26 2.69
CA ALA A 88 12.40 13.93 3.05
C ALA A 88 12.04 12.94 1.93
N GLU A 89 13.01 12.12 1.60
CA GLU A 89 12.89 11.06 0.61
C GLU A 89 13.09 9.72 1.29
N VAL A 90 12.36 8.73 0.81
CA VAL A 90 12.47 7.33 1.23
C VAL A 90 12.71 6.49 0.00
N SER A 91 13.73 5.66 0.02
CA SER A 91 13.97 4.65 -1.00
C SER A 91 14.05 3.26 -0.38
N LEU A 92 13.59 2.28 -1.10
CA LEU A 92 13.55 0.89 -0.65
C LEU A 92 13.45 -0.07 -1.83
N GLN A 93 13.66 -1.35 -1.55
CA GLN A 93 13.42 -2.43 -2.49
C GLN A 93 12.42 -3.40 -1.89
N PHE A 94 11.34 -3.69 -2.62
CA PHE A 94 10.37 -4.70 -2.23
C PHE A 94 10.93 -6.10 -2.48
N LEU A 95 10.70 -7.02 -1.53
CA LEU A 95 11.04 -8.43 -1.67
C LEU A 95 9.87 -9.27 -2.19
N SER A 96 8.68 -8.70 -2.22
CA SER A 96 7.47 -9.29 -2.78
C SER A 96 7.09 -8.57 -4.07
N TRP A 97 6.61 -9.34 -5.04
CA TRP A 97 6.09 -8.80 -6.29
C TRP A 97 4.58 -9.01 -6.31
N THR A 98 3.85 -7.95 -6.06
CA THR A 98 2.39 -7.94 -5.99
C THR A 98 1.84 -6.77 -6.79
N LYS A 99 0.55 -6.79 -7.08
CA LYS A 99 -0.16 -5.67 -7.70
C LYS A 99 0.12 -4.33 -6.98
N LEU A 100 0.06 -4.33 -5.64
CA LEU A 100 0.27 -3.12 -4.85
C LEU A 100 1.74 -2.67 -4.87
N THR A 101 2.70 -3.59 -4.67
CA THR A 101 4.12 -3.24 -4.69
C THR A 101 4.56 -2.74 -6.07
N MET A 102 4.05 -3.30 -7.15
CA MET A 102 4.29 -2.83 -8.51
C MET A 102 3.73 -1.41 -8.70
N ALA A 103 2.47 -1.19 -8.34
CA ALA A 103 1.85 0.13 -8.46
C ALA A 103 2.55 1.20 -7.60
N LEU A 104 3.06 0.83 -6.42
CA LEU A 104 3.82 1.74 -5.56
C LEU A 104 5.23 2.01 -6.10
N ALA A 105 5.88 1.03 -6.72
CA ALA A 105 7.21 1.23 -7.30
C ALA A 105 7.17 2.20 -8.47
N THR A 106 6.21 2.04 -9.37
CA THR A 106 6.08 2.85 -10.59
C THR A 106 5.24 4.12 -10.43
N GLY A 107 4.48 4.24 -9.34
CA GLY A 107 3.49 5.30 -9.19
C GLY A 107 2.32 5.17 -10.16
N SER A 108 2.14 3.98 -10.72
CA SER A 108 1.20 3.71 -11.80
C SER A 108 -0.25 3.63 -11.33
N GLN A 109 -1.17 3.79 -12.29
CA GLN A 109 -2.57 3.46 -12.09
C GLN A 109 -2.78 1.99 -12.47
N HIS A 110 -3.07 1.16 -11.47
CA HIS A 110 -3.37 -0.24 -11.72
C HIS A 110 -4.85 -0.48 -11.97
N MET A 111 -5.11 -1.50 -12.74
CA MET A 111 -6.43 -1.89 -13.20
C MET A 111 -6.58 -3.41 -13.11
N ASN A 112 -7.79 -3.87 -12.87
CA ASN A 112 -8.07 -5.30 -12.87
C ASN A 112 -8.37 -5.79 -14.29
N LEU A 113 -7.80 -6.92 -14.66
CA LEU A 113 -8.18 -7.63 -15.88
C LEU A 113 -9.40 -8.50 -15.56
N LEU A 114 -10.55 -8.11 -16.10
CA LEU A 114 -11.79 -8.84 -15.89
C LEU A 114 -11.77 -10.17 -16.65
N ALA A 115 -12.33 -11.21 -16.06
CA ALA A 115 -12.55 -12.45 -16.78
C ALA A 115 -13.55 -12.24 -17.92
N PRO A 116 -13.31 -12.80 -19.10
CA PRO A 116 -14.27 -12.74 -20.21
C PRO A 116 -15.53 -13.54 -19.87
N ALA A 117 -16.64 -13.22 -20.53
CA ALA A 117 -17.86 -14.00 -20.42
C ALA A 117 -17.61 -15.44 -20.92
N VAL A 118 -18.29 -16.40 -20.28
CA VAL A 118 -18.17 -17.83 -20.66
C VAL A 118 -18.52 -18.01 -22.14
N GLY A 119 -17.66 -18.68 -22.86
CA GLY A 119 -17.80 -18.93 -24.31
C GLY A 119 -17.35 -17.78 -25.21
N ALA A 120 -16.93 -16.64 -24.66
CA ALA A 120 -16.32 -15.59 -25.45
C ALA A 120 -14.89 -15.98 -25.87
N ALA A 121 -14.51 -15.61 -27.08
CA ALA A 121 -13.12 -15.70 -27.52
C ALA A 121 -12.23 -14.83 -26.64
N GLY A 122 -10.94 -15.12 -26.62
CA GLY A 122 -9.98 -14.40 -25.78
C GLY A 122 -10.04 -12.87 -25.96
N ALA A 123 -9.47 -12.17 -25.03
CA ALA A 123 -9.53 -10.69 -24.92
C ALA A 123 -9.10 -9.95 -26.20
N ALA A 124 -8.25 -10.56 -27.02
CA ALA A 124 -7.80 -9.98 -28.30
C ALA A 124 -8.93 -9.71 -29.31
N ASP A 125 -10.04 -10.41 -29.17
CA ASP A 125 -11.17 -10.33 -30.13
C ASP A 125 -12.28 -9.38 -29.66
N GLY A 126 -12.04 -8.57 -28.65
CA GLY A 126 -13.05 -7.66 -28.12
C GLY A 126 -14.12 -8.36 -27.28
N ALA A 127 -13.80 -9.51 -26.69
CA ALA A 127 -14.71 -10.22 -25.80
C ALA A 127 -15.23 -9.32 -24.68
N LEU A 128 -16.52 -9.46 -24.36
CA LEU A 128 -17.13 -8.74 -23.26
C LEU A 128 -16.72 -9.39 -21.92
N ALA A 129 -16.56 -8.57 -20.89
CA ALA A 129 -16.39 -9.04 -19.54
C ALA A 129 -17.59 -9.85 -19.07
N ALA A 130 -17.33 -10.84 -18.22
CA ALA A 130 -18.39 -11.55 -17.52
C ALA A 130 -19.25 -10.57 -16.71
N THR A 131 -20.57 -10.82 -16.68
CA THR A 131 -21.49 -9.97 -15.92
C THR A 131 -21.15 -10.01 -14.45
N ALA A 132 -21.05 -8.83 -13.82
CA ALA A 132 -20.86 -8.71 -12.39
C ALA A 132 -22.06 -9.31 -11.64
N VAL A 133 -21.79 -10.04 -10.58
CA VAL A 133 -22.81 -10.56 -9.66
C VAL A 133 -23.00 -9.64 -8.47
N VAL A 134 -24.17 -9.68 -7.86
CA VAL A 134 -24.53 -8.84 -6.73
C VAL A 134 -24.21 -9.55 -5.42
N VAL A 135 -23.52 -8.87 -4.54
CA VAL A 135 -23.24 -9.33 -3.17
C VAL A 135 -24.51 -9.20 -2.33
N GLU A 136 -24.86 -10.26 -1.60
CA GLU A 136 -26.00 -10.28 -0.71
C GLU A 136 -25.63 -9.87 0.72
N SER A 137 -26.62 -9.70 1.58
CA SER A 137 -26.41 -9.44 3.00
C SER A 137 -25.78 -10.64 3.72
N GLY A 138 -25.09 -10.38 4.85
CA GLY A 138 -24.43 -11.43 5.64
C GLY A 138 -22.98 -11.72 5.22
N SER A 139 -22.42 -10.92 4.32
CA SER A 139 -21.00 -11.00 3.97
C SER A 139 -20.09 -10.54 5.13
N THR A 140 -18.91 -11.14 5.21
CA THR A 140 -17.83 -10.77 6.13
C THR A 140 -16.56 -10.48 5.34
N ALA A 141 -15.47 -10.13 5.99
CA ALA A 141 -14.19 -9.94 5.30
C ALA A 141 -13.67 -11.24 4.64
N ASN A 142 -14.02 -12.42 5.18
CA ASN A 142 -13.55 -13.72 4.71
C ASN A 142 -14.61 -14.54 3.94
N PHE A 143 -15.84 -14.05 3.89
CA PHE A 143 -16.95 -14.74 3.23
C PHE A 143 -17.84 -13.75 2.50
N VAL A 144 -18.09 -14.02 1.23
CA VAL A 144 -19.00 -13.23 0.39
C VAL A 144 -20.27 -13.97 0.13
N SER A 145 -21.39 -13.45 0.63
CA SER A 145 -22.72 -14.00 0.43
C SER A 145 -23.22 -13.70 -0.97
N LEU A 146 -23.67 -14.72 -1.69
CA LEU A 146 -24.18 -14.64 -3.05
C LEU A 146 -25.41 -15.55 -3.21
N ALA A 147 -26.27 -15.23 -4.17
CA ALA A 147 -27.29 -16.16 -4.63
C ALA A 147 -26.63 -17.46 -5.15
N ALA A 148 -27.27 -18.59 -4.94
CA ALA A 148 -26.72 -19.91 -5.32
C ALA A 148 -26.35 -20.02 -6.81
N SER A 149 -27.16 -19.41 -7.69
CA SER A 149 -26.89 -19.36 -9.14
C SER A 149 -25.67 -18.52 -9.46
N ASP A 150 -25.36 -17.51 -8.66
CA ASP A 150 -24.21 -16.63 -8.85
C ASP A 150 -22.96 -17.25 -8.25
N ALA A 151 -23.04 -17.87 -7.08
CA ALA A 151 -21.93 -18.59 -6.47
C ALA A 151 -21.42 -19.72 -7.38
N ALA A 152 -22.32 -20.42 -8.09
CA ALA A 152 -21.97 -21.49 -9.02
C ALA A 152 -21.15 -21.04 -10.25
N LYS A 153 -21.02 -19.72 -10.49
CA LYS A 153 -20.17 -19.18 -11.57
C LYS A 153 -18.69 -19.15 -11.21
N PHE A 154 -18.35 -19.41 -9.98
CA PHE A 154 -16.99 -19.38 -9.45
C PHE A 154 -16.51 -20.76 -9.04
N ALA A 155 -15.19 -20.92 -8.98
CA ALA A 155 -14.56 -22.15 -8.51
C ALA A 155 -13.47 -21.81 -7.48
N PRO A 156 -13.06 -22.73 -6.60
CA PRO A 156 -11.86 -22.59 -5.81
C PRO A 156 -10.66 -22.29 -6.72
N GLY A 157 -9.84 -21.31 -6.32
CA GLY A 157 -8.75 -20.79 -7.15
C GLY A 157 -9.12 -19.60 -8.04
N SER A 158 -10.40 -19.23 -8.15
CA SER A 158 -10.81 -18.00 -8.84
C SER A 158 -10.29 -16.77 -8.08
N ILE A 159 -9.82 -15.79 -8.83
CA ILE A 159 -9.50 -14.45 -8.30
C ILE A 159 -10.72 -13.57 -8.52
N ILE A 160 -11.13 -12.84 -7.51
CA ILE A 160 -12.30 -11.97 -7.57
C ILE A 160 -11.96 -10.55 -7.13
N ALA A 161 -12.66 -9.57 -7.69
CA ALA A 161 -12.67 -8.20 -7.21
C ALA A 161 -14.07 -7.81 -6.76
N ILE A 162 -14.15 -7.03 -5.70
CA ILE A 162 -15.42 -6.59 -5.11
C ILE A 162 -15.40 -5.07 -4.96
N ASP A 163 -16.45 -4.44 -5.47
CA ASP A 163 -16.71 -3.00 -5.31
C ASP A 163 -18.18 -2.66 -5.54
N ALA A 164 -18.67 -1.60 -4.88
CA ALA A 164 -20.01 -1.08 -5.10
C ALA A 164 -20.18 -0.45 -6.49
N ASP A 165 -19.14 0.22 -6.99
CA ASP A 165 -19.17 1.02 -8.23
C ASP A 165 -18.32 0.42 -9.36
N TYR A 166 -18.10 -0.88 -9.32
CA TYR A 166 -17.20 -1.54 -10.26
C TYR A 166 -17.72 -1.53 -11.70
N VAL A 167 -19.04 -1.54 -11.88
CA VAL A 167 -19.68 -1.53 -13.20
C VAL A 167 -19.49 -0.18 -13.87
N GLY A 168 -18.99 -0.19 -15.10
CA GLY A 168 -18.70 1.01 -15.86
C GLY A 168 -17.37 1.69 -15.51
N GLN A 169 -16.63 1.17 -14.58
CA GLN A 169 -15.31 1.66 -14.21
C GLN A 169 -14.22 0.99 -15.06
N THR A 170 -14.02 1.44 -16.27
CA THR A 170 -13.08 0.84 -17.20
C THR A 170 -12.01 1.80 -17.67
N GLY A 171 -10.77 1.38 -17.65
CA GLY A 171 -9.68 1.90 -18.45
C GLY A 171 -9.50 1.02 -19.68
N TYR A 172 -8.77 1.50 -20.64
CA TYR A 172 -8.61 0.81 -21.91
C TYR A 172 -7.15 0.45 -22.16
N VAL A 173 -6.87 -0.83 -22.38
CA VAL A 173 -5.55 -1.33 -22.77
C VAL A 173 -5.59 -2.10 -24.08
N GLY A 174 -6.70 -2.44 -24.61
CA GLY A 174 -6.82 -3.17 -25.86
C GLY A 174 -8.19 -3.83 -26.03
N SER A 175 -8.86 -4.12 -24.93
CA SER A 175 -10.20 -4.70 -24.97
C SER A 175 -11.04 -4.29 -23.77
N PRO A 176 -12.39 -4.46 -23.86
CA PRO A 176 -13.29 -4.16 -22.75
C PRO A 176 -13.04 -4.98 -21.49
N VAL A 177 -12.36 -6.11 -21.55
CA VAL A 177 -11.99 -6.94 -20.40
C VAL A 177 -10.70 -6.49 -19.73
N SER A 178 -9.94 -5.59 -20.36
CA SER A 178 -8.74 -5.02 -19.80
C SER A 178 -9.06 -3.73 -19.05
N GLY A 179 -8.48 -3.56 -17.88
CA GLY A 179 -8.42 -2.25 -17.26
C GLY A 179 -9.70 -1.76 -16.58
N ALA A 180 -10.23 -2.53 -15.66
CA ALA A 180 -11.26 -2.04 -14.75
C ALA A 180 -10.65 -1.25 -13.60
N TYR A 181 -11.06 -0.01 -13.43
CA TYR A 181 -10.59 0.89 -12.38
C TYR A 181 -11.61 2.00 -12.11
N VAL A 182 -11.48 2.69 -11.00
CA VAL A 182 -12.31 3.85 -10.68
C VAL A 182 -11.75 5.11 -11.34
N ARG A 183 -12.58 5.78 -12.13
CA ARG A 183 -12.18 6.97 -12.88
C ARG A 183 -12.26 8.25 -12.06
N GLN A 184 -13.27 8.36 -11.19
CA GLN A 184 -13.56 9.60 -10.51
C GLN A 184 -12.72 9.78 -9.23
N PRO A 185 -12.18 10.95 -8.98
CA PRO A 185 -11.63 11.33 -7.70
C PRO A 185 -12.75 11.33 -6.68
N LEU A 186 -12.47 10.94 -5.51
CA LEU A 186 -13.50 10.51 -4.67
C LEU A 186 -13.35 11.09 -3.30
N THR A 187 -14.47 11.33 -2.74
CA THR A 187 -14.66 11.62 -1.33
C THR A 187 -14.46 10.37 -0.46
N ASP A 188 -14.38 9.20 -1.10
CA ASP A 188 -14.15 7.93 -0.43
C ASP A 188 -12.71 7.84 0.09
N VAL A 189 -12.56 7.73 1.39
CA VAL A 189 -11.26 7.62 2.06
C VAL A 189 -10.49 6.37 1.67
N ASP A 190 -11.20 5.30 1.35
CA ASP A 190 -10.65 3.99 1.01
C ASP A 190 -10.59 3.72 -0.49
N TYR A 191 -10.78 4.76 -1.30
CA TYR A 191 -10.87 4.64 -2.74
C TYR A 191 -9.84 3.70 -3.38
N ILE A 192 -8.55 3.94 -3.16
CA ILE A 192 -7.51 3.13 -3.78
C ILE A 192 -7.55 1.70 -3.24
N ARG A 193 -7.68 1.54 -1.93
CA ARG A 193 -7.72 0.23 -1.29
C ARG A 193 -8.95 -0.57 -1.71
N ARG A 194 -10.14 0.02 -1.59
CA ARG A 194 -11.39 -0.68 -1.81
C ARG A 194 -11.62 -1.01 -3.29
N ILE A 195 -11.41 -0.04 -4.16
CA ILE A 195 -11.83 -0.15 -5.56
C ILE A 195 -10.76 -0.81 -6.42
N THR A 196 -9.50 -0.46 -6.22
CA THR A 196 -8.43 -0.97 -7.04
C THR A 196 -7.77 -2.23 -6.48
N PHE A 197 -7.70 -2.36 -5.15
CA PHE A 197 -7.01 -3.46 -4.48
C PHE A 197 -7.91 -4.41 -3.69
N ASN A 198 -9.23 -4.26 -3.75
CA ASN A 198 -10.14 -5.14 -3.03
C ASN A 198 -10.34 -6.45 -3.81
N VAL A 199 -9.28 -7.24 -3.85
CA VAL A 199 -9.23 -8.53 -4.54
C VAL A 199 -8.91 -9.65 -3.57
N ALA A 200 -9.44 -10.83 -3.83
CA ALA A 200 -9.18 -12.03 -3.04
C ALA A 200 -9.19 -13.29 -3.89
N LEU A 201 -8.53 -14.34 -3.36
CA LEU A 201 -8.58 -15.68 -3.90
C LEU A 201 -9.73 -16.46 -3.24
N VAL A 202 -10.54 -17.12 -4.04
CA VAL A 202 -11.61 -18.03 -3.56
C VAL A 202 -10.99 -19.34 -3.11
N SER A 203 -11.16 -19.70 -1.84
CA SER A 203 -10.70 -20.98 -1.28
C SER A 203 -11.75 -22.07 -1.36
N ALA A 204 -13.04 -21.71 -1.19
CA ALA A 204 -14.15 -22.64 -1.28
C ALA A 204 -15.41 -21.95 -1.81
N VAL A 205 -16.29 -22.74 -2.44
CA VAL A 205 -17.58 -22.30 -2.97
C VAL A 205 -18.69 -23.11 -2.31
N SER A 206 -19.76 -22.45 -1.89
CA SER A 206 -20.95 -23.07 -1.35
C SER A 206 -22.20 -22.52 -2.05
N SER A 207 -23.37 -23.08 -1.79
CA SER A 207 -24.63 -22.55 -2.31
C SER A 207 -25.02 -21.18 -1.71
N SER A 208 -24.37 -20.76 -0.64
CA SER A 208 -24.60 -19.47 0.02
C SER A 208 -23.54 -18.40 -0.28
N GLY A 209 -22.47 -18.76 -1.00
CA GLY A 209 -21.42 -17.80 -1.34
C GLY A 209 -20.02 -18.38 -1.43
N LEU A 210 -19.03 -17.49 -1.33
CA LEU A 210 -17.62 -17.78 -1.53
C LEU A 210 -16.84 -17.57 -0.23
N THR A 211 -16.03 -18.55 0.16
CA THR A 211 -15.03 -18.39 1.21
C THR A 211 -13.74 -17.95 0.61
N LEU A 212 -13.09 -16.97 1.22
CA LEU A 212 -11.84 -16.36 0.73
C LEU A 212 -10.63 -16.94 1.47
N ALA A 213 -9.51 -17.04 0.76
CA ALA A 213 -8.26 -17.49 1.35
C ALA A 213 -7.68 -16.47 2.34
N GLU A 214 -7.87 -15.18 2.06
CA GLU A 214 -7.43 -14.06 2.88
C GLU A 214 -8.57 -13.04 3.02
N PRO A 215 -8.61 -12.29 4.12
CA PRO A 215 -9.63 -11.28 4.30
C PRO A 215 -9.51 -10.16 3.27
N LEU A 216 -10.65 -9.64 2.83
CA LEU A 216 -10.70 -8.49 1.93
C LEU A 216 -10.05 -7.27 2.59
N PRO A 217 -9.15 -6.56 1.90
CA PRO A 217 -8.48 -5.38 2.45
C PRO A 217 -9.46 -4.27 2.89
N ALA A 218 -10.60 -4.15 2.23
CA ALA A 218 -11.63 -3.17 2.58
C ALA A 218 -12.61 -3.65 3.67
N GLY A 219 -12.43 -4.85 4.21
CA GLY A 219 -13.35 -5.45 5.19
C GLY A 219 -14.57 -6.09 4.54
N ALA A 220 -15.66 -6.25 5.31
CA ALA A 220 -16.90 -6.85 4.82
C ALA A 220 -17.54 -5.99 3.71
N PRO A 221 -17.85 -6.57 2.53
CA PRO A 221 -18.53 -5.84 1.48
C PRO A 221 -19.99 -5.59 1.84
N SER A 222 -20.50 -4.44 1.42
CA SER A 222 -21.93 -4.11 1.59
C SER A 222 -22.80 -4.89 0.63
N ALA A 223 -24.02 -5.19 1.05
CA ALA A 223 -25.04 -5.73 0.15
C ALA A 223 -25.28 -4.77 -1.02
N GLY A 224 -25.39 -5.31 -2.23
CA GLY A 224 -25.50 -4.55 -3.46
C GLY A 224 -24.17 -4.22 -4.14
N SER A 225 -23.03 -4.44 -3.47
CA SER A 225 -21.72 -4.36 -4.11
C SER A 225 -21.64 -5.33 -5.29
N LYS A 226 -20.80 -5.00 -6.25
CA LYS A 226 -20.58 -5.84 -7.43
C LYS A 226 -19.31 -6.67 -7.29
N LEU A 227 -19.40 -7.94 -7.66
CA LEU A 227 -18.30 -8.88 -7.67
C LEU A 227 -18.06 -9.39 -9.08
N GLN A 228 -16.80 -9.41 -9.52
CA GLN A 228 -16.39 -9.97 -10.81
C GLN A 228 -15.17 -10.87 -10.67
N ALA A 229 -15.11 -11.91 -11.50
CA ALA A 229 -13.91 -12.72 -11.67
C ALA A 229 -12.83 -11.93 -12.41
N LEU A 230 -11.58 -12.18 -12.04
CA LEU A 230 -10.39 -11.60 -12.66
C LEU A 230 -9.52 -12.69 -13.29
N THR A 231 -8.84 -12.33 -14.36
CA THR A 231 -7.72 -13.12 -14.93
C THR A 231 -6.35 -12.62 -14.49
N GLY A 232 -6.29 -11.42 -13.93
CA GLY A 232 -5.06 -10.79 -13.49
C GLY A 232 -5.23 -9.30 -13.30
N PHE A 233 -4.14 -8.58 -13.48
CA PHE A 233 -4.13 -7.12 -13.42
C PHE A 233 -3.16 -6.54 -14.45
N VAL A 234 -3.34 -5.28 -14.75
CA VAL A 234 -2.45 -4.47 -15.55
C VAL A 234 -2.32 -3.10 -14.89
N ASP A 235 -1.19 -2.49 -15.04
CA ASP A 235 -1.00 -1.11 -14.64
C ASP A 235 -0.58 -0.27 -15.85
N ARG A 236 -0.75 1.03 -15.73
CA ARG A 236 -0.21 1.99 -16.68
C ARG A 236 0.60 3.04 -15.95
N GLU A 237 1.83 3.15 -16.35
CA GLU A 237 2.73 4.18 -15.88
C GLU A 237 2.48 5.50 -16.62
N GLY A 238 2.68 6.62 -15.94
CA GLY A 238 2.50 7.95 -16.50
C GLY A 238 1.08 8.51 -16.39
N GLY A 239 0.77 9.53 -17.17
CA GLY A 239 -0.49 10.26 -17.10
C GLY A 239 -0.56 11.20 -15.88
N SER A 240 -1.77 11.61 -15.52
CA SER A 240 -2.05 12.54 -14.41
C SER A 240 -2.40 11.84 -13.10
N PHE A 241 -2.47 10.52 -13.09
CA PHE A 241 -2.75 9.77 -11.88
C PHE A 241 -1.51 9.71 -11.01
N TYR A 242 -1.67 9.91 -9.71
CA TYR A 242 -0.63 9.68 -8.72
C TYR A 242 -1.22 9.09 -7.46
N GLN A 243 -0.40 8.34 -6.76
CA GLN A 243 -0.78 7.69 -5.52
C GLN A 243 -0.19 8.43 -4.33
N GLU A 244 -0.98 8.52 -3.28
CA GLU A 244 -0.57 9.08 -2.00
C GLU A 244 -0.99 8.13 -0.88
N TRP A 245 -0.07 7.81 0.00
CA TRP A 245 -0.25 6.82 1.04
C TRP A 245 0.31 7.30 2.37
N SER A 246 -0.30 6.88 3.46
CA SER A 246 0.36 6.86 4.75
C SER A 246 1.24 5.61 4.81
N ALA A 247 2.47 5.75 5.28
CA ALA A 247 3.41 4.64 5.33
C ALA A 247 4.01 4.47 6.72
N LEU A 248 4.19 3.21 7.11
CA LEU A 248 4.80 2.82 8.37
C LEU A 248 5.90 1.81 8.06
N PHE A 249 7.14 2.16 8.37
CA PHE A 249 8.29 1.26 8.28
C PHE A 249 8.69 0.82 9.68
N VAL A 250 8.74 -0.48 9.88
CA VAL A 250 9.08 -1.08 11.19
C VAL A 250 10.41 -1.80 11.08
N LEU A 251 11.41 -1.28 11.78
CA LEU A 251 12.68 -1.92 11.95
C LEU A 251 12.61 -2.80 13.20
N GLN A 252 12.85 -4.07 13.03
CA GLN A 252 13.00 -5.01 14.14
C GLN A 252 14.46 -5.17 14.49
N GLY A 253 14.81 -4.87 15.72
CA GLY A 253 16.14 -5.07 16.25
C GLY A 253 16.41 -6.49 16.70
N SER A 254 17.64 -6.76 17.01
CA SER A 254 18.12 -8.09 17.37
C SER A 254 17.60 -8.60 18.72
N GLN A 255 17.20 -7.72 19.60
CA GLN A 255 16.71 -8.01 20.95
C GLN A 255 15.19 -7.92 21.06
N GLY A 256 14.48 -7.62 19.96
CA GLY A 256 13.04 -7.49 19.94
C GLY A 256 12.54 -6.05 20.03
N GLU A 257 13.44 -5.09 20.11
CA GLU A 257 13.12 -3.67 20.02
C GLU A 257 12.54 -3.32 18.64
N ARG A 258 11.71 -2.29 18.58
CA ARG A 258 11.11 -1.80 17.34
C ARG A 258 11.34 -0.31 17.18
N ILE A 259 11.75 0.07 15.98
CA ILE A 259 11.82 1.46 15.56
C ILE A 259 10.78 1.66 14.47
N PHE A 260 9.92 2.64 14.66
CA PHE A 260 8.89 3.01 13.71
C PHE A 260 9.27 4.31 13.01
N PHE A 261 9.13 4.31 11.69
CA PHE A 261 9.15 5.52 10.89
C PHE A 261 7.76 5.66 10.27
N HIS A 262 6.96 6.54 10.81
CA HIS A 262 5.64 6.84 10.32
C HIS A 262 5.67 8.11 9.48
N TYR A 263 5.41 7.95 8.20
CA TYR A 263 5.20 9.04 7.25
C TYR A 263 3.70 9.19 7.02
N PRO A 264 3.09 10.27 7.52
CA PRO A 264 1.66 10.47 7.33
C PRO A 264 1.26 10.54 5.85
N ARG A 265 2.11 11.16 5.02
CA ARG A 265 1.87 11.28 3.58
C ARG A 265 3.15 11.01 2.80
N LEU A 266 3.12 9.96 1.99
CA LEU A 266 4.14 9.63 1.01
C LEU A 266 3.53 9.64 -0.38
N GLN A 267 4.21 10.28 -1.31
CA GLN A 267 3.89 10.25 -2.72
C GLN A 267 4.99 9.51 -3.47
N THR A 268 4.60 8.65 -4.41
CA THR A 268 5.56 7.95 -5.25
C THR A 268 6.29 8.94 -6.16
N MET A 269 7.59 8.72 -6.31
CA MET A 269 8.42 9.48 -7.24
C MET A 269 8.68 8.65 -8.50
N ALA A 270 8.82 9.32 -9.64
CA ALA A 270 9.35 8.68 -10.83
C ALA A 270 10.78 8.19 -10.56
N GLY A 271 11.14 7.01 -11.04
CA GLY A 271 12.47 6.43 -10.83
C GLY A 271 12.43 5.00 -10.28
N ALA A 272 11.29 4.32 -10.44
CA ALA A 272 11.21 2.90 -10.22
C ALA A 272 12.23 2.17 -11.09
N GLU A 273 12.90 1.20 -10.52
CA GLU A 273 13.79 0.31 -11.25
C GLU A 273 13.29 -1.12 -11.07
N GLU A 274 12.92 -1.74 -12.16
CA GLU A 274 12.65 -3.17 -12.21
C GLU A 274 13.89 -3.87 -12.76
N ALA A 275 14.45 -4.74 -11.96
CA ALA A 275 15.65 -5.49 -12.34
C ALA A 275 15.47 -6.98 -12.05
N THR A 276 16.10 -7.81 -12.85
CA THR A 276 16.22 -9.23 -12.56
C THR A 276 17.55 -9.52 -11.89
N SER A 277 17.51 -10.16 -10.72
CA SER A 277 18.73 -10.61 -10.02
C SER A 277 18.79 -12.12 -9.99
N PRO A 278 19.91 -12.73 -10.43
CA PRO A 278 20.08 -14.19 -10.38
C PRO A 278 19.96 -14.73 -8.95
N ILE A 279 19.28 -15.86 -8.80
CA ILE A 279 19.23 -16.60 -7.54
C ILE A 279 20.39 -17.59 -7.53
N GLY A 280 21.46 -17.26 -6.79
CA GLY A 280 22.65 -18.11 -6.66
C GLY A 280 23.80 -17.74 -7.60
N ALA A 281 25.01 -17.98 -7.13
CA ALA A 281 26.23 -17.41 -7.71
C ALA A 281 26.74 -18.07 -9.01
N LYS A 282 26.23 -19.22 -9.44
CA LYS A 282 26.73 -19.94 -10.62
C LYS A 282 25.72 -20.98 -11.12
N SER A 283 24.79 -20.63 -11.99
CA SER A 283 24.20 -21.65 -12.87
C SER A 283 23.81 -21.06 -14.23
N SER A 284 24.29 -21.67 -15.29
CA SER A 284 23.81 -21.45 -16.64
C SER A 284 22.39 -21.99 -16.76
N GLY A 285 21.39 -21.12 -16.66
CA GLY A 285 19.97 -21.46 -16.57
C GLY A 285 19.32 -20.92 -15.31
N SER A 286 19.90 -19.86 -14.74
CA SER A 286 19.54 -19.33 -13.45
C SER A 286 18.13 -18.72 -13.44
N GLN A 287 17.33 -19.19 -12.52
CA GLN A 287 16.13 -18.47 -12.10
C GLN A 287 16.55 -17.08 -11.59
N ALA A 288 15.85 -16.05 -12.03
CA ALA A 288 16.07 -14.69 -11.59
C ALA A 288 14.89 -14.21 -10.77
N ARG A 289 15.15 -13.43 -9.72
CA ARG A 289 14.15 -12.74 -8.96
C ARG A 289 13.91 -11.38 -9.60
N VAL A 290 12.66 -11.02 -9.78
CA VAL A 290 12.30 -9.64 -10.14
C VAL A 290 12.37 -8.80 -8.87
N LEU A 291 13.13 -7.72 -8.92
CA LEU A 291 13.31 -6.76 -7.85
C LEU A 291 12.60 -5.47 -8.21
N LEU A 292 11.84 -4.92 -7.27
CA LEU A 292 11.14 -3.66 -7.43
C LEU A 292 11.78 -2.62 -6.49
N LYS A 293 12.45 -1.64 -7.03
CA LYS A 293 12.89 -0.46 -6.28
C LYS A 293 11.82 0.60 -6.32
N ALA A 294 11.59 1.26 -5.21
CA ALA A 294 10.65 2.35 -5.08
C ALA A 294 11.27 3.56 -4.40
N GLN A 295 10.86 4.73 -4.85
CA GLN A 295 11.25 6.01 -4.27
C GLN A 295 10.01 6.83 -3.95
N PHE A 296 10.04 7.48 -2.80
CA PHE A 296 8.92 8.26 -2.29
C PHE A 296 9.41 9.61 -1.78
N MET A 297 8.58 10.63 -1.97
CA MET A 297 8.72 11.92 -1.33
C MET A 297 7.71 12.05 -0.20
N ALA A 298 8.17 12.48 0.97
CA ALA A 298 7.30 12.79 2.08
C ALA A 298 6.70 14.18 1.89
N LEU A 299 5.38 14.25 2.01
CA LEU A 299 4.62 15.49 2.01
C LEU A 299 4.32 15.92 3.46
N PRO A 300 4.42 17.20 3.78
CA PRO A 300 4.15 17.66 5.12
C PRO A 300 2.66 17.55 5.47
N VAL A 301 2.40 17.22 6.72
CA VAL A 301 1.08 17.37 7.35
C VAL A 301 1.19 18.41 8.44
N ILE A 302 0.08 19.08 8.74
CA ILE A 302 -0.03 19.96 9.89
C ILE A 302 -0.47 19.11 11.07
N ASP A 303 0.34 19.08 12.13
CA ASP A 303 -0.03 18.44 13.38
C ASP A 303 -1.18 19.26 14.00
N PRO A 304 -2.33 18.64 14.27
CA PRO A 304 -3.47 19.36 14.81
C PRO A 304 -3.30 19.87 16.23
N LEU A 305 -2.30 19.36 16.96
CA LEU A 305 -2.06 19.72 18.36
C LEU A 305 -1.28 21.03 18.51
N ASP A 306 -0.29 21.25 17.64
CA ASP A 306 0.61 22.41 17.73
C ASP A 306 0.72 23.24 16.45
N GLY A 307 0.13 22.76 15.34
CA GLY A 307 0.16 23.43 14.06
C GLY A 307 1.49 23.28 13.29
N GLU A 308 2.42 22.47 13.82
CA GLU A 308 3.72 22.25 13.18
C GLU A 308 3.62 21.40 11.91
N ARG A 309 4.54 21.62 10.98
CA ARG A 309 4.64 20.85 9.74
C ARG A 309 5.51 19.64 9.94
N VAL A 310 4.91 18.47 9.97
CA VAL A 310 5.59 17.19 10.21
C VAL A 310 5.69 16.38 8.92
N LEU A 311 6.87 15.82 8.65
CA LEU A 311 7.09 14.88 7.55
C LEU A 311 7.12 13.42 8.03
N CYS A 312 7.61 13.18 9.26
CA CYS A 312 7.81 11.84 9.78
C CYS A 312 7.81 11.84 11.30
N TYR A 313 7.01 10.97 11.90
CA TYR A 313 7.11 10.61 13.30
C TYR A 313 8.05 9.41 13.45
N ARG A 314 8.94 9.46 14.43
CA ARG A 314 9.85 8.36 14.76
C ARG A 314 9.60 7.92 16.18
N SER A 315 9.38 6.62 16.37
CA SER A 315 9.12 6.06 17.69
C SER A 315 10.02 4.87 17.92
N PHE A 316 10.42 4.70 19.16
CA PHE A 316 11.20 3.57 19.62
C PHE A 316 10.43 2.86 20.72
N LEU A 317 10.20 1.56 20.54
CA LEU A 317 9.66 0.69 21.58
C LEU A 317 10.73 -0.30 22.00
N PRO A 318 11.11 -0.34 23.27
CA PRO A 318 12.07 -1.32 23.79
C PRO A 318 11.48 -2.74 23.70
N ALA A 319 12.35 -3.73 23.75
CA ALA A 319 11.92 -5.12 23.87
C ALA A 319 11.05 -5.32 25.13
N PRO A 320 10.00 -6.16 25.08
CA PRO A 320 9.09 -6.37 26.21
C PRO A 320 9.77 -6.80 27.53
N ASN A 321 10.94 -7.40 27.42
CA ASN A 321 11.78 -7.85 28.56
C ASN A 321 13.16 -7.20 28.56
N GLY A 322 13.35 -6.15 27.77
CA GLY A 322 14.62 -5.45 27.70
C GLY A 322 14.84 -4.61 28.95
N ILE A 323 15.77 -5.03 29.78
CA ILE A 323 16.40 -4.11 30.73
C ILE A 323 17.22 -3.16 29.87
N VAL A 324 16.76 -1.95 29.75
CA VAL A 324 17.48 -0.87 29.10
C VAL A 324 18.50 -0.31 30.10
#